data_6aa37941bfaa65076354e0fa8c4e05dc
#
_entry.id   6aa37941bfaa65076354e0fa8c4e05dc
#
_cell.length_a   1.000
_cell.length_b   1.000
_cell.length_c   1.000
_cell.angle_alpha   90.00
_cell.angle_beta   90.00
_cell.angle_gamma   90.00
#
_symmetry.space_group_name_H-M   'P 1'
#
loop_
_entity.id
_entity.type
_entity.pdbx_description
1 polymer ?
#
loop_
_entity_poly.entity_id
_entity_poly.type
_entity_poly.pdbx_seq_one_letter_code
_entity_poly.pdbx_strand_id
1 'polypeptide(L)' 'MAQVIFTEEWVVAERLTAKTGLDNRQIEQYRQGCWIEGIHFKRVPAAPGGESKRALVWYNFPLINRFIQEA' A
#
# COMPACT_ATOMS: atom_id res chain seq x y z
N MET A 1 -23.81 13.35 14.50
CA MET A 1 -23.07 12.15 14.78
C MET A 1 -21.63 12.31 14.38
N ALA A 2 -20.74 11.97 15.27
CA ALA A 2 -19.34 12.06 14.95
C ALA A 2 -19.00 11.03 13.89
N GLN A 3 -18.38 11.48 12.85
CA GLN A 3 -17.96 10.63 11.79
C GLN A 3 -16.46 10.55 11.83
N VAL A 4 -15.94 9.35 11.99
CA VAL A 4 -14.50 9.19 11.91
C VAL A 4 -14.15 9.04 10.45
N ILE A 5 -13.38 9.99 9.99
CA ILE A 5 -12.92 9.96 8.60
C ILE A 5 -11.49 9.48 8.61
N PHE A 6 -11.29 8.32 8.03
CA PHE A 6 -9.95 7.79 7.90
C PHE A 6 -9.35 8.26 6.60
N THR A 7 -8.24 8.97 6.72
CA THR A 7 -7.51 9.40 5.54
C THR A 7 -6.59 8.30 5.03
N GLU A 8 -6.48 7.21 5.78
CA GLU A 8 -5.64 6.09 5.41
C GLU A 8 -6.49 4.90 5.07
N GLU A 9 -6.15 4.27 3.98
CA GLU A 9 -6.78 3.04 3.57
C GLU A 9 -5.66 2.12 3.09
N TRP A 10 -5.40 1.08 3.85
CA TRP A 10 -4.32 0.16 3.53
C TRP A 10 -4.85 -1.01 2.73
N VAL A 11 -4.28 -1.23 1.57
CA VAL A 11 -4.73 -2.29 0.66
C VAL A 11 -3.53 -3.13 0.22
N VAL A 12 -3.79 -4.38 -0.11
CA VAL A 12 -2.75 -5.24 -0.67
C VAL A 12 -2.55 -4.91 -2.14
N ALA A 13 -1.44 -5.41 -2.71
CA ALA A 13 -1.06 -5.08 -4.08
C ALA A 13 -2.17 -5.38 -5.08
N GLU A 14 -2.84 -6.49 -4.89
CA GLU A 14 -3.91 -6.91 -5.79
C GLU A 14 -5.03 -5.88 -5.83
N ARG A 15 -5.38 -5.38 -4.66
CA ARG A 15 -6.44 -4.37 -4.55
C ARG A 15 -5.94 -3.03 -5.08
N LEU A 16 -4.68 -2.72 -4.86
CA LEU A 16 -4.09 -1.50 -5.38
C LEU A 16 -4.13 -1.51 -6.90
N THR A 17 -3.80 -2.64 -7.50
CA THR A 17 -3.88 -2.80 -8.95
C THR A 17 -5.30 -2.54 -9.44
N ALA A 18 -6.28 -3.07 -8.75
CA ALA A 18 -7.68 -2.89 -9.14
C ALA A 18 -8.12 -1.44 -9.04
N LYS A 19 -7.59 -0.71 -8.05
CA LYS A 19 -8.00 0.68 -7.84
C LYS A 19 -7.25 1.67 -8.72
N THR A 20 -6.00 1.38 -9.04
CA THR A 20 -5.14 2.35 -9.74
C THR A 20 -4.84 1.97 -11.17
N GLY A 21 -4.97 0.69 -11.50
CA GLY A 21 -4.57 0.22 -12.83
C GLY A 21 -3.09 -0.06 -12.97
N LEU A 22 -2.31 0.15 -11.93
CA LEU A 22 -0.90 -0.17 -11.95
C LEU A 22 -0.73 -1.69 -11.86
N ASP A 23 0.18 -2.25 -12.66
CA ASP A 23 0.45 -3.67 -12.54
C ASP A 23 1.52 -3.92 -11.49
N ASN A 24 1.77 -5.19 -11.20
CA ASN A 24 2.72 -5.55 -10.16
C ASN A 24 4.11 -5.01 -10.41
N ARG A 25 4.51 -4.99 -11.65
CA ARG A 25 5.82 -4.51 -12.03
C ARG A 25 5.98 -3.03 -11.74
N GLN A 26 4.97 -2.25 -12.09
CA GLN A 26 4.98 -0.82 -11.84
C GLN A 26 4.95 -0.52 -10.35
N ILE A 27 4.14 -1.27 -9.61
CA ILE A 27 4.06 -1.11 -8.16
C ILE A 27 5.42 -1.38 -7.53
N GLU A 28 6.09 -2.44 -7.96
CA GLU A 28 7.42 -2.76 -7.44
C GLU A 28 8.43 -1.69 -7.75
N GLN A 29 8.39 -1.15 -8.94
CA GLN A 29 9.33 -0.10 -9.33
C GLN A 29 9.13 1.15 -8.48
N TYR A 30 7.90 1.55 -8.25
CA TYR A 30 7.63 2.71 -7.40
C TYR A 30 8.01 2.43 -5.97
N ARG A 31 7.74 1.22 -5.48
CA ARG A 31 8.09 0.85 -4.12
C ARG A 31 9.57 0.96 -3.87
N GLN A 32 10.37 0.57 -4.85
CA GLN A 32 11.82 0.60 -4.70
C GLN A 32 12.42 1.96 -4.95
N GLY A 33 11.76 2.80 -5.73
CA GLY A 33 12.35 4.05 -6.16
C GLY A 33 11.75 5.31 -5.58
N CYS A 34 10.45 5.32 -5.34
CA CYS A 34 9.76 6.56 -4.99
C CYS A 34 9.03 6.51 -3.66
N TRP A 35 8.44 5.38 -3.33
CA TRP A 35 7.61 5.29 -2.15
C TRP A 35 8.44 4.97 -0.92
N ILE A 36 8.01 5.51 0.22
CA ILE A 36 8.75 5.41 1.47
C ILE A 36 8.05 4.42 2.38
N GLU A 37 8.81 3.45 2.86
CA GLU A 37 8.27 2.45 3.78
C GLU A 37 7.82 3.12 5.07
N GLY A 38 6.65 2.71 5.54
CA GLY A 38 6.04 3.31 6.70
C GLY A 38 5.10 4.44 6.37
N ILE A 39 5.23 5.02 5.18
CA ILE A 39 4.37 6.11 4.73
C ILE A 39 3.48 5.64 3.59
N HIS A 40 4.09 5.18 2.50
CA HIS A 40 3.33 4.75 1.33
C HIS A 40 3.00 3.26 1.39
N PHE A 41 3.84 2.48 2.04
CA PHE A 41 3.60 1.06 2.18
C PHE A 41 4.21 0.57 3.48
N LYS A 42 3.76 -0.60 3.92
CA LYS A 42 4.33 -1.23 5.10
C LYS A 42 4.27 -2.73 4.94
N ARG A 43 5.16 -3.41 5.64
CA ARG A 43 5.21 -4.86 5.62
C ARG A 43 4.59 -5.40 6.90
N VAL A 44 3.66 -6.31 6.72
CA VAL A 44 2.95 -6.91 7.84
C VAL A 44 3.15 -8.41 7.75
N PRO A 45 3.46 -9.09 8.87
CA PRO A 45 3.60 -10.55 8.84
C PRO A 45 2.35 -11.19 8.27
N ALA A 46 2.55 -12.18 7.43
CA ALA A 46 1.42 -12.85 6.79
C ALA A 46 0.65 -13.73 7.77
N ALA A 47 1.29 -14.15 8.86
CA ALA A 47 0.66 -14.99 9.85
C ALA A 47 0.94 -14.46 11.25
N PRO A 48 -0.03 -14.57 12.15
CA PRO A 48 0.21 -14.19 13.55
C PRO A 48 1.29 -15.09 14.14
N GLY A 49 2.04 -14.53 15.06
CA GLY A 49 3.08 -15.31 15.73
C GLY A 49 4.43 -15.26 15.09
N GLY A 50 4.54 -14.65 13.92
CA GLY A 50 5.84 -14.46 13.30
C GLY A 50 6.47 -15.70 12.73
N GLU A 51 5.71 -16.75 12.56
CA GLU A 51 6.22 -17.99 12.01
C GLU A 51 6.44 -17.92 10.52
N SER A 52 5.72 -17.03 9.85
CA SER A 52 5.81 -16.92 8.41
C SER A 52 7.04 -16.11 8.03
N LYS A 53 7.79 -16.62 7.09
CA LYS A 53 8.91 -15.89 6.54
C LYS A 53 8.48 -14.88 5.49
N ARG A 54 7.23 -14.92 5.13
CA ARG A 54 6.67 -13.97 4.16
C ARG A 54 6.00 -12.85 4.90
N ALA A 55 6.12 -11.67 4.32
CA ALA A 55 5.38 -10.52 4.78
C ALA A 55 4.49 -10.06 3.65
N LEU A 56 3.29 -9.65 3.99
CA LEU A 56 2.40 -9.01 3.04
C LEU A 56 2.71 -7.53 3.04
N VAL A 57 2.78 -6.96 1.85
CA VAL A 57 2.99 -5.53 1.72
C VAL A 57 1.63 -4.88 1.55
N TRP A 58 1.35 -3.93 2.42
CA TRP A 58 0.12 -3.15 2.38
C TRP A 58 0.47 -1.74 1.93
N TYR A 59 -0.36 -1.19 1.07
CA TYR A 59 -0.11 0.11 0.46
C TYR A 59 -1.12 1.12 0.97
N ASN A 60 -0.65 2.32 1.25
CA ASN A 60 -1.51 3.41 1.67
C ASN A 60 -2.14 4.02 0.43
N PHE A 61 -3.34 3.57 0.10
CA PHE A 61 -3.99 3.96 -1.12
C PHE A 61 -4.19 5.46 -1.26
N PRO A 62 -4.70 6.17 -0.25
CA PRO A 62 -4.88 7.61 -0.42
C PRO A 62 -3.60 8.37 -0.77
N LEU A 63 -2.49 8.02 -0.15
CA LEU A 63 -1.22 8.67 -0.47
C LEU A 63 -0.74 8.30 -1.86
N ILE A 64 -0.90 7.05 -2.24
CA ILE A 64 -0.50 6.61 -3.57
C ILE A 64 -1.37 7.25 -4.62
N ASN A 65 -2.66 7.34 -4.37
CA ASN A 65 -3.57 8.00 -5.27
C ASN A 65 -3.18 9.47 -5.46
N ARG A 66 -2.82 10.12 -4.37
CA ARG A 66 -2.38 11.50 -4.41
C ARG A 66 -1.08 11.64 -5.20
N PHE A 67 -0.16 10.69 -4.99
CA PHE A 67 1.09 10.68 -5.74
C PHE A 67 0.82 10.61 -7.24
N ILE A 68 -0.10 9.76 -7.63
CA ILE A 68 -0.44 9.59 -9.05
C ILE A 68 -1.05 10.87 -9.60
N GLN A 69 -1.91 11.51 -8.83
CA GLN A 69 -2.58 12.71 -9.31
C GLN A 69 -1.66 13.91 -9.38
N GLU A 70 -0.65 13.94 -8.56
CA GLU A 70 0.30 15.06 -8.53
C GLU A 70 1.51 14.84 -9.43
N ALA A 71 1.62 13.65 -10.00
CA ALA A 71 2.76 13.33 -10.83
C ALA A 71 2.75 14.09 -12.16
#